data_117306224629adcc2452278741dc71da
#
_entry.id   117306224629adcc2452278741dc71da
#
_cell.length_a   1.000
_cell.length_b   1.000
_cell.length_c   1.000
_cell.angle_alpha   90.00
_cell.angle_beta   90.00
_cell.angle_gamma   90.00
#
_symmetry.space_group_name_H-M   'P 1'
#
loop_
_entity.id
_entity.type
_entity.pdbx_description
1 polymer ?
#
loop_
_entity_poly.entity_id
_entity_poly.type
_entity_poly.pdbx_seq_one_letter_code
_entity_poly.pdbx_strand_id
1 'polypeptide(L)'
;MDMTKHLFKLEFEVRDYECDMEGIVNNAVYMQYLEHARHTYLRHKGFDFAVLTKSGIHLVVIRSEVDHLYPLRSGDNFFVTASLERVSKIRFGFLQDIYKTPDDKPVLKAKIFGTSLNAEGQPKYFKELEGLFS
;
A
#
# COMPACT_ATOMS: atom_id res chain seq x y z
N MET A 1 -13.12 17.41 -14.01
CA MET A 1 -13.11 15.95 -13.85
C MET A 1 -12.51 15.58 -12.50
N ASP A 2 -13.25 14.81 -11.74
CA ASP A 2 -12.75 14.38 -10.43
C ASP A 2 -11.81 13.18 -10.59
N MET A 3 -10.52 13.43 -10.42
CA MET A 3 -9.48 12.41 -10.57
C MET A 3 -9.57 11.33 -9.50
N THR A 4 -10.17 11.64 -8.34
CA THR A 4 -10.26 10.67 -7.24
C THR A 4 -11.18 9.49 -7.58
N LYS A 5 -12.13 9.66 -8.49
CA LYS A 5 -13.03 8.59 -8.91
C LYS A 5 -12.30 7.43 -9.59
N HIS A 6 -11.12 7.68 -10.15
CA HIS A 6 -10.34 6.69 -10.88
C HIS A 6 -9.22 6.08 -10.05
N LEU A 7 -9.06 6.55 -8.80
CA LEU A 7 -8.05 6.00 -7.90
C LEU A 7 -8.59 4.77 -7.19
N PHE A 8 -7.71 3.79 -7.01
CA PHE A 8 -8.03 2.64 -6.18
C PHE A 8 -8.22 3.08 -4.73
N LYS A 9 -9.27 2.59 -4.10
CA LYS A 9 -9.58 2.83 -2.69
C LYS A 9 -9.94 1.52 -2.01
N LEU A 10 -9.49 1.34 -0.78
CA LEU A 10 -9.90 0.22 0.06
C LEU A 10 -10.41 0.78 1.39
N GLU A 11 -11.63 0.43 1.76
CA GLU A 11 -12.29 0.93 2.96
C GLU A 11 -11.98 0.04 4.17
N PHE A 12 -11.82 0.67 5.34
CA PHE A 12 -11.50 0.03 6.61
C PHE A 12 -12.28 0.67 7.74
N GLU A 13 -12.39 -0.06 8.83
CA GLU A 13 -12.80 0.46 10.13
C GLU A 13 -11.72 0.11 11.16
N VAL A 14 -11.34 1.07 12.00
CA VAL A 14 -10.36 0.83 13.07
C VAL A 14 -10.97 -0.07 14.14
N ARG A 15 -10.26 -1.13 14.49
CA ARG A 15 -10.64 -2.07 15.55
C ARG A 15 -9.95 -1.71 16.86
N ASP A 16 -10.60 -2.01 18.00
CA ASP A 16 -10.08 -1.66 19.33
C ASP A 16 -8.66 -2.15 19.56
N TYR A 17 -8.36 -3.37 19.13
CA TYR A 17 -7.05 -3.99 19.35
C TYR A 17 -5.94 -3.39 18.48
N GLU A 18 -6.29 -2.51 17.55
CA GLU A 18 -5.31 -1.82 16.70
C GLU A 18 -4.78 -0.54 17.35
N CYS A 19 -5.38 -0.14 18.46
CA CYS A 19 -4.99 1.07 19.17
C CYS A 19 -4.03 0.78 20.31
N ASP A 20 -3.16 1.75 20.60
CA ASP A 20 -2.22 1.68 21.71
C ASP A 20 -2.84 2.26 22.99
N MET A 21 -2.02 2.43 24.04
CA MET A 21 -2.48 2.94 25.33
C MET A 21 -2.99 4.38 25.26
N GLU A 22 -2.58 5.12 24.25
CA GLU A 22 -3.04 6.50 24.02
C GLU A 22 -4.41 6.56 23.36
N GLY A 23 -4.96 5.41 22.96
CA GLY A 23 -6.26 5.34 22.27
C GLY A 23 -6.21 5.69 20.80
N ILE A 24 -5.03 5.71 20.22
CA ILE A 24 -4.84 5.97 18.79
C ILE A 24 -4.20 4.75 18.14
N VAL A 25 -4.38 4.62 16.81
CA VAL A 25 -3.84 3.49 16.07
C VAL A 25 -2.31 3.45 16.20
N ASN A 26 -1.79 2.26 16.50
CA ASN A 26 -0.36 2.03 16.65
C ASN A 26 0.36 2.20 15.31
N ASN A 27 1.57 2.77 15.33
CA ASN A 27 2.38 3.01 14.13
C ASN A 27 2.54 1.76 13.26
N ALA A 28 2.75 0.60 13.88
CA ALA A 28 2.92 -0.65 13.14
C ALA A 28 1.64 -1.06 12.39
N VAL A 29 0.49 -0.72 12.94
CA VAL A 29 -0.80 -1.06 12.32
C VAL A 29 -1.02 -0.23 11.05
N TYR A 30 -0.60 1.03 11.03
CA TYR A 30 -0.68 1.82 9.79
C TYR A 30 0.07 1.13 8.66
N MET A 31 1.24 0.57 8.95
CA MET A 31 2.02 -0.15 7.95
C MET A 31 1.28 -1.40 7.45
N GLN A 32 0.53 -2.06 8.33
CA GLN A 32 -0.32 -3.20 7.94
C GLN A 32 -1.48 -2.78 7.05
N TYR A 33 -2.11 -1.65 7.32
CA TYR A 33 -3.15 -1.11 6.45
C TYR A 33 -2.61 -0.86 5.04
N LEU A 34 -1.43 -0.22 4.97
CA LEU A 34 -0.81 0.08 3.67
C LEU A 34 -0.47 -1.20 2.91
N GLU A 35 0.09 -2.20 3.61
CA GLU A 35 0.45 -3.47 3.00
C GLU A 35 -0.77 -4.21 2.46
N HIS A 36 -1.83 -4.28 3.26
CA HIS A 36 -3.06 -4.94 2.83
C HIS A 36 -3.65 -4.25 1.60
N ALA A 37 -3.64 -2.93 1.58
CA ALA A 37 -4.13 -2.16 0.44
C ALA A 37 -3.27 -2.42 -0.81
N ARG A 38 -1.94 -2.54 -0.66
CA ARG A 38 -1.06 -2.85 -1.79
C ARG A 38 -1.37 -4.24 -2.37
N HIS A 39 -1.54 -5.25 -1.50
CA HIS A 39 -1.86 -6.61 -1.96
C HIS A 39 -3.22 -6.65 -2.66
N THR A 40 -4.20 -5.93 -2.14
CA THR A 40 -5.52 -5.84 -2.77
C THR A 40 -5.44 -5.12 -4.11
N TYR A 41 -4.65 -4.06 -4.18
CA TYR A 41 -4.39 -3.34 -5.43
C TYR A 41 -3.77 -4.25 -6.50
N LEU A 42 -2.78 -5.04 -6.12
CA LEU A 42 -2.15 -5.98 -7.04
C LEU A 42 -3.15 -7.01 -7.58
N ARG A 43 -3.98 -7.57 -6.71
CA ARG A 43 -5.02 -8.52 -7.14
C ARG A 43 -6.02 -7.85 -8.08
N HIS A 44 -6.37 -6.60 -7.80
CA HIS A 44 -7.26 -5.82 -8.68
C HIS A 44 -6.66 -5.65 -10.07
N LYS A 45 -5.34 -5.57 -10.17
CA LYS A 45 -4.62 -5.50 -11.45
C LYS A 45 -4.38 -6.86 -12.09
N GLY A 46 -4.84 -7.94 -11.46
CA GLY A 46 -4.67 -9.30 -11.98
C GLY A 46 -3.41 -10.00 -11.50
N PHE A 47 -2.75 -9.48 -10.48
CA PHE A 47 -1.51 -10.05 -9.92
C PHE A 47 -1.75 -10.51 -8.48
N ASP A 48 -1.50 -11.77 -8.21
CA ASP A 48 -1.60 -12.32 -6.86
C ASP A 48 -0.19 -12.46 -6.28
N PHE A 49 0.03 -11.85 -5.14
CA PHE A 49 1.34 -11.82 -4.48
C PHE A 49 1.85 -13.24 -4.19
N ALA A 50 0.96 -14.11 -3.70
CA ALA A 50 1.34 -15.50 -3.37
C ALA A 50 1.72 -16.29 -4.64
N VAL A 51 1.00 -16.07 -5.74
CA VAL A 51 1.29 -16.74 -7.02
C VAL A 51 2.63 -16.27 -7.57
N LEU A 52 2.90 -14.95 -7.51
CA LEU A 52 4.19 -14.40 -7.94
C LEU A 52 5.34 -15.02 -7.14
N THR A 53 5.19 -15.10 -5.83
CA THR A 53 6.21 -15.68 -4.95
C THR A 53 6.50 -17.14 -5.33
N LYS A 54 5.45 -17.93 -5.59
CA LYS A 54 5.61 -19.32 -6.02
C LYS A 54 6.31 -19.45 -7.37
N SER A 55 6.16 -18.43 -8.22
CA SER A 55 6.80 -18.38 -9.53
C SER A 55 8.25 -17.90 -9.48
N GLY A 56 8.76 -17.61 -8.29
CA GLY A 56 10.12 -17.10 -8.12
C GLY A 56 10.27 -15.60 -8.34
N ILE A 57 9.16 -14.87 -8.31
CA ILE A 57 9.14 -13.42 -8.41
C ILE A 57 8.78 -12.85 -7.05
N HIS A 58 9.74 -12.20 -6.40
CA HIS A 58 9.56 -11.68 -5.06
C HIS A 58 9.53 -10.16 -5.10
N LEU A 59 8.40 -9.58 -4.67
CA LEU A 59 8.25 -8.13 -4.55
C LEU A 59 8.54 -7.75 -3.11
N VAL A 60 9.56 -6.94 -2.89
CA VAL A 60 9.98 -6.57 -1.53
C VAL A 60 10.05 -5.06 -1.37
N VAL A 61 9.70 -4.60 -0.18
CA VAL A 61 9.81 -3.17 0.17
C VAL A 61 11.27 -2.88 0.53
N ILE A 62 11.82 -1.81 -0.05
CA ILE A 62 13.19 -1.38 0.22
C ILE A 62 13.27 -0.04 0.94
N ARG A 63 12.19 0.75 0.92
CA ARG A 63 12.15 2.06 1.57
C ARG A 63 10.70 2.48 1.78
N SER A 64 10.43 3.07 2.93
CA SER A 64 9.11 3.64 3.24
C SER A 64 9.28 5.07 3.70
N GLU A 65 8.56 5.99 3.05
CA GLU A 65 8.47 7.38 3.47
C GLU A 65 7.03 7.61 3.93
N VAL A 66 6.85 7.94 5.20
CA VAL A 66 5.51 8.04 5.79
C VAL A 66 5.41 9.33 6.59
N ASP A 67 4.41 10.14 6.27
CA ASP A 67 4.06 11.34 7.03
C ASP A 67 2.75 11.09 7.75
N HIS A 68 2.77 11.19 9.08
CA HIS A 68 1.59 11.07 9.94
C HIS A 68 0.98 12.46 10.13
N LEU A 69 -0.25 12.64 9.69
CA LEU A 69 -0.91 13.96 9.69
C LEU A 69 -2.00 14.08 10.74
N TYR A 70 -2.70 12.99 11.05
CA TYR A 70 -3.81 12.98 12.00
C TYR A 70 -4.04 11.56 12.50
N PRO A 71 -4.22 11.37 13.84
CA PRO A 71 -4.38 10.01 14.36
C PRO A 71 -5.78 9.45 14.13
N LEU A 72 -5.84 8.15 13.85
CA LEU A 72 -7.09 7.39 13.82
C LEU A 72 -7.35 6.81 15.20
N ARG A 73 -8.61 6.65 15.54
CA ARG A 73 -9.08 6.09 16.83
C ARG A 73 -10.03 4.93 16.57
N SER A 74 -10.25 4.12 17.60
CA SER A 74 -11.17 2.98 17.53
C SER A 74 -12.53 3.41 16.99
N GLY A 75 -13.04 2.64 16.04
CA GLY A 75 -14.34 2.90 15.42
C GLY A 75 -14.33 3.87 14.27
N ASP A 76 -13.20 4.55 14.03
CA ASP A 76 -13.10 5.45 12.88
C ASP A 76 -13.16 4.68 11.57
N ASN A 77 -13.86 5.26 10.60
CA ASN A 77 -13.90 4.73 9.23
C ASN A 77 -12.94 5.53 8.37
N PHE A 78 -12.23 4.83 7.50
CA PHE A 78 -11.24 5.46 6.63
C PHE A 78 -11.05 4.64 5.35
N PHE A 79 -10.35 5.21 4.39
CA PHE A 79 -9.96 4.46 3.21
C PHE A 79 -8.48 4.70 2.91
N VAL A 80 -7.89 3.72 2.27
CA VAL A 80 -6.49 3.78 1.81
C VAL A 80 -6.51 3.78 0.29
N THR A 81 -5.78 4.71 -0.30
CA THR A 81 -5.59 4.76 -1.75
C THR A 81 -4.32 4.00 -2.11
N ALA A 82 -4.20 3.61 -3.37
CA ALA A 82 -2.97 3.04 -3.88
C ALA A 82 -2.86 3.31 -5.38
N SER A 83 -1.68 3.71 -5.80
CA SER A 83 -1.30 3.76 -7.20
C SER A 83 0.16 3.37 -7.31
N LEU A 84 0.57 2.93 -8.49
CA LEU A 84 1.90 2.38 -8.69
C LEU A 84 2.58 3.14 -9.83
N GLU A 85 3.84 3.51 -9.61
CA GLU A 85 4.65 4.15 -10.62
C GLU A 85 5.99 3.42 -10.76
N ARG A 86 6.55 3.46 -11.95
CA ARG A 86 7.88 2.93 -12.19
C ARG A 86 8.92 3.98 -11.79
N VAL A 87 9.87 3.59 -10.96
CA VAL A 87 10.97 4.45 -10.54
C VAL A 87 12.21 4.20 -11.41
N SER A 88 12.48 2.92 -11.70
CA SER A 88 13.55 2.51 -12.58
C SER A 88 13.17 1.18 -13.21
N LYS A 89 14.07 0.56 -13.98
CA LYS A 89 13.79 -0.71 -14.64
C LYS A 89 13.41 -1.82 -13.63
N ILE A 90 13.99 -1.81 -12.44
CA ILE A 90 13.77 -2.84 -11.42
C ILE A 90 13.11 -2.29 -10.14
N ARG A 91 12.85 -0.98 -10.07
CA ARG A 91 12.25 -0.35 -8.89
C ARG A 91 10.92 0.28 -9.20
N PHE A 92 10.02 0.23 -8.23
CA PHE A 92 8.69 0.82 -8.32
C PHE A 92 8.35 1.55 -7.02
N GLY A 93 7.36 2.43 -7.10
CA GLY A 93 6.86 3.15 -5.93
C GLY A 93 5.36 3.07 -5.86
N PHE A 94 4.84 2.73 -4.69
CA PHE A 94 3.43 2.85 -4.38
C PHE A 94 3.18 4.21 -3.74
N LEU A 95 2.23 4.96 -4.29
CA LEU A 95 1.74 6.19 -3.69
C LEU A 95 0.47 5.82 -2.94
N GLN A 96 0.47 6.04 -1.63
CA GLN A 96 -0.65 5.64 -0.78
C GLN A 96 -0.99 6.75 0.19
N ASP A 97 -2.27 7.05 0.31
CA ASP A 97 -2.79 8.03 1.25
C ASP A 97 -3.90 7.39 2.07
N ILE A 98 -4.06 7.85 3.30
CA ILE A 98 -5.17 7.46 4.16
C ILE A 98 -6.01 8.69 4.45
N TYR A 99 -7.33 8.55 4.29
CA TYR A 99 -8.30 9.62 4.56
C TYR A 99 -9.38 9.09 5.49
N LYS A 100 -9.68 9.85 6.54
CA LYS A 100 -10.76 9.53 7.46
C LYS A 100 -12.09 10.08 6.92
N THR A 101 -13.11 9.22 6.91
CA THR A 101 -14.45 9.63 6.48
C THR A 101 -15.26 10.14 7.69
N PRO A 102 -16.34 10.91 7.49
CA PRO A 102 -16.97 11.25 6.19
C PRO A 102 -16.36 12.47 5.49
N ASP A 103 -15.52 13.24 6.14
CA ASP A 103 -15.02 14.52 5.59
C ASP A 103 -13.69 14.40 4.83
N ASP A 104 -13.23 13.17 4.61
CA ASP A 104 -11.98 12.88 3.88
C ASP A 104 -10.78 13.62 4.46
N LYS A 105 -10.68 13.61 5.78
CA LYS A 105 -9.57 14.25 6.48
C LYS A 105 -8.27 13.49 6.23
N PRO A 106 -7.21 14.17 5.75
CA PRO A 106 -5.92 13.49 5.54
C PRO A 106 -5.34 12.97 6.85
N VAL A 107 -5.03 11.68 6.88
CA VAL A 107 -4.49 10.98 8.05
C VAL A 107 -3.02 10.67 7.85
N LEU A 108 -2.64 10.25 6.63
CA LEU A 108 -1.30 9.76 6.37
C LEU A 108 -1.00 9.85 4.88
N LYS A 109 0.25 10.20 4.57
CA LYS A 109 0.76 10.15 3.19
C LYS A 109 1.98 9.26 3.17
N ALA A 110 2.05 8.37 2.18
CA ALA A 110 3.15 7.42 2.10
C ALA A 110 3.62 7.20 0.67
N LYS A 111 4.93 6.98 0.55
CA LYS A 111 5.55 6.41 -0.64
C LYS A 111 6.29 5.16 -0.20
N ILE A 112 5.94 4.04 -0.80
CA ILE A 112 6.52 2.75 -0.45
C ILE A 112 7.27 2.23 -1.68
N PHE A 113 8.59 2.22 -1.59
CA PHE A 113 9.46 1.80 -2.69
C PHE A 113 9.77 0.33 -2.58
N GLY A 114 9.72 -0.35 -3.71
CA GLY A 114 10.03 -1.76 -3.77
C GLY A 114 10.87 -2.11 -4.98
N THR A 115 11.31 -3.35 -4.98
CA THR A 115 12.02 -3.92 -6.11
C THR A 115 11.58 -5.37 -6.28
N SER A 116 11.86 -5.93 -7.46
CA SER A 116 11.61 -7.33 -7.73
C SER A 116 12.92 -8.12 -7.59
N LEU A 117 12.84 -9.27 -6.90
CA LEU A 117 13.97 -10.16 -6.70
C LEU A 117 13.67 -11.52 -7.34
N ASN A 118 14.72 -12.20 -7.79
CA ASN A 118 14.59 -13.59 -8.24
C ASN A 118 14.60 -14.54 -7.02
N ALA A 119 14.53 -15.85 -7.29
CA ALA A 119 14.50 -16.86 -6.23
C ALA A 119 15.77 -16.86 -5.38
N GLU A 120 16.89 -16.38 -5.91
CA GLU A 120 18.17 -16.28 -5.20
C GLU A 120 18.32 -14.96 -4.43
N GLY A 121 17.27 -14.13 -4.43
CA GLY A 121 17.28 -12.86 -3.69
C GLY A 121 18.02 -11.73 -4.39
N GLN A 122 18.26 -11.84 -5.68
CA GLN A 122 18.94 -10.82 -6.46
C GLN A 122 17.95 -9.93 -7.20
N PRO A 123 18.18 -8.60 -7.27
CA PRO A 123 17.33 -7.73 -8.06
C PRO A 123 17.30 -8.15 -9.52
N LYS A 124 16.11 -8.25 -10.09
CA LYS A 124 15.93 -8.69 -11.46
C LYS A 124 14.70 -8.05 -12.08
N TYR A 125 14.79 -7.70 -13.38
CA TYR A 125 13.67 -7.28 -14.17
C TYR A 125 12.83 -8.49 -14.59
N PHE A 126 11.52 -8.38 -14.45
CA PHE A 126 10.56 -9.40 -14.88
C PHE A 126 9.57 -8.80 -15.86
N LYS A 127 9.58 -9.31 -17.07
CA LYS A 127 8.64 -8.86 -18.12
C LYS A 127 7.19 -9.10 -17.68
N GLU A 128 6.94 -10.13 -16.89
CA GLU A 128 5.62 -10.49 -16.39
C GLU A 128 4.98 -9.37 -15.57
N LEU A 129 5.79 -8.46 -15.01
CA LEU A 129 5.29 -7.37 -14.17
C LEU A 129 4.92 -6.11 -14.97
N GLU A 130 5.17 -6.08 -16.28
CA GLU A 130 4.90 -4.90 -17.10
C GLU A 130 3.42 -4.47 -17.04
N GLY A 131 2.51 -5.43 -16.94
CA GLY A 131 1.08 -5.16 -16.85
C GLY A 131 0.67 -4.32 -15.64
N LEU A 132 1.51 -4.28 -14.60
CA LEU A 132 1.24 -3.47 -13.40
C LEU A 132 1.31 -1.97 -13.70
N PHE A 133 2.04 -1.58 -14.72
CA PHE A 133 2.32 -0.18 -15.04
C PHE A 133 1.51 0.36 -16.22
N SER A 134 0.64 -0.47 -16.76
CA SER A 134 -0.21 -0.09 -17.90
C SER A 134 -1.56 0.50 -17.47
#